data_6bab330d864ec6fe315ed39e909960e9
#
_entry.id   6bab330d864ec6fe315ed39e909960e9
#
_cell.length_a   1.000
_cell.length_b   1.000
_cell.length_c   1.000
_cell.angle_alpha   90.00
_cell.angle_beta   90.00
_cell.angle_gamma   90.00
#
_symmetry.space_group_name_H-M   'P 1'
#
loop_
_entity.id
_entity.type
_entity.pdbx_description
1 polymer ?
#
loop_
_entity_poly.entity_id
_entity_poly.type
_entity_poly.pdbx_seq_one_letter_code
_entity_poly.pdbx_strand_id
1 'polypeptide(L)' 'MIIYIDGIFDLFHRGHLESFRQVKSLYPDCFLIVGVVSDKDATGYKREPIINEEDRYEIIRSIKYVDIVTPISTHADL' A
#
# COMPACT_ATOMS: atom_id res chain seq x y z
N MET A 1 -16.31 0.33 -10.07
CA MET A 1 -15.94 1.21 -8.95
C MET A 1 -14.44 1.07 -8.69
N ILE A 2 -13.78 2.20 -8.53
CA ILE A 2 -12.36 2.20 -8.18
C ILE A 2 -12.21 2.60 -6.73
N ILE A 3 -11.47 1.84 -5.96
CA ILE A 3 -11.19 2.14 -4.56
C ILE A 3 -9.69 2.29 -4.39
N TYR A 4 -9.29 3.33 -3.67
CA TYR A 4 -7.90 3.65 -3.43
C TYR A 4 -7.62 3.59 -1.93
N ILE A 5 -6.55 2.89 -1.57
CA ILE A 5 -6.06 2.81 -0.18
C ILE A 5 -4.58 3.11 -0.21
N ASP A 6 -4.07 3.85 0.78
CA ASP A 6 -2.63 4.04 0.84
C ASP A 6 -2.10 3.76 2.24
N GLY A 7 -0.80 3.58 2.33
CA GLY A 7 -0.12 3.33 3.59
C GLY A 7 1.34 3.03 3.37
N ILE A 8 2.06 2.86 4.46
CA ILE A 8 3.47 2.50 4.42
C ILE A 8 3.62 1.00 4.22
N PHE A 9 2.80 0.22 4.91
CA PHE A 9 2.80 -1.24 4.84
C PHE A 9 4.15 -1.85 5.18
N ASP A 10 4.79 -1.31 6.21
CA ASP A 10 6.02 -1.87 6.72
C ASP A 10 5.70 -3.12 7.55
N LEU A 11 6.55 -4.14 7.46
CA LEU A 11 6.35 -5.40 8.17
C LEU A 11 4.93 -5.93 7.93
N PHE A 12 4.59 -6.08 6.67
CA PHE A 12 3.24 -6.50 6.26
C PHE A 12 2.77 -7.68 7.07
N HIS A 13 1.56 -7.58 7.60
CA HIS A 13 1.01 -8.63 8.44
C HIS A 13 -0.47 -8.84 8.15
N ARG A 14 -1.07 -9.76 8.88
CA ARG A 14 -2.45 -10.17 8.62
C ARG A 14 -3.45 -9.01 8.73
N GLY A 15 -3.20 -8.06 9.61
CA GLY A 15 -4.07 -6.89 9.72
C GLY A 15 -4.14 -6.10 8.42
N HIS A 16 -3.00 -5.91 7.75
CA HIS A 16 -2.96 -5.27 6.44
C HIS A 16 -3.74 -6.10 5.41
N LEU A 17 -3.51 -7.40 5.41
CA LEU A 17 -4.19 -8.29 4.47
C LEU A 17 -5.69 -8.25 4.65
N GLU A 18 -6.15 -8.26 5.89
CA GLU A 18 -7.59 -8.25 6.17
C GLU A 18 -8.25 -6.97 5.71
N SER A 19 -7.56 -5.83 5.76
CA SER A 19 -8.14 -4.60 5.25
C SER A 19 -8.42 -4.69 3.76
N PHE A 20 -7.52 -5.31 3.00
CA PHE A 20 -7.74 -5.51 1.56
C PHE A 20 -8.87 -6.51 1.31
N ARG A 21 -8.87 -7.60 2.07
CA ARG A 21 -9.93 -8.61 1.95
C ARG A 21 -11.29 -8.01 2.22
N GLN A 22 -11.39 -7.16 3.24
CA GLN A 22 -12.65 -6.53 3.60
C GLN A 22 -13.18 -5.65 2.47
N VAL A 23 -12.30 -4.91 1.82
CA VAL A 23 -12.70 -4.07 0.68
C VAL A 23 -13.32 -4.94 -0.42
N LYS A 24 -12.65 -6.04 -0.78
CA LYS A 24 -13.18 -6.92 -1.82
C LYS A 24 -14.44 -7.65 -1.39
N SER A 25 -14.58 -7.92 -0.08
CA SER A 25 -15.79 -8.54 0.44
C SER A 25 -16.99 -7.60 0.32
N LEU A 26 -16.80 -6.31 0.62
CA LEU A 26 -17.86 -5.32 0.56
C LEU A 26 -18.16 -4.89 -0.89
N TYR A 27 -17.12 -4.86 -1.73
CA TYR A 27 -17.25 -4.39 -3.12
C TYR A 27 -16.55 -5.39 -4.05
N PRO A 28 -17.17 -6.56 -4.30
CA PRO A 28 -16.48 -7.65 -5.01
C PRO A 28 -15.98 -7.28 -6.41
N ASP A 29 -16.65 -6.34 -7.06
CA ASP A 29 -16.30 -5.97 -8.43
C ASP A 29 -15.41 -4.73 -8.49
N CYS A 30 -14.92 -4.25 -7.36
CA CYS A 30 -14.12 -3.04 -7.36
C CYS A 30 -12.72 -3.31 -7.94
N PHE A 31 -12.12 -2.23 -8.43
CA PHE A 31 -10.73 -2.22 -8.87
C PHE A 31 -9.93 -1.56 -7.74
N LEU A 32 -9.10 -2.33 -7.07
CA LEU A 32 -8.40 -1.85 -5.88
C LEU A 32 -7.00 -1.37 -6.24
N ILE A 33 -6.76 -0.08 -6.02
CA ILE A 33 -5.45 0.53 -6.19
C ILE A 33 -4.86 0.77 -4.81
N VAL A 34 -3.64 0.30 -4.59
CA VAL A 34 -2.96 0.50 -3.31
C VAL A 34 -1.74 1.38 -3.52
N GLY A 35 -1.72 2.52 -2.83
CA GLY A 35 -0.58 3.42 -2.83
C GLY A 35 0.37 3.07 -1.71
N VAL A 36 1.66 2.92 -2.01
CA VAL A 36 2.68 2.58 -1.02
C VAL A 36 3.64 3.75 -0.87
N VAL A 37 3.74 4.26 0.35
CA VAL A 37 4.54 5.44 0.64
C VAL A 37 6.03 5.13 0.52
N SER A 38 6.78 6.02 -0.13
CA SER A 38 8.21 5.86 -0.32
C SER A 38 8.96 5.87 1.02
N ASP A 39 10.19 5.34 1.01
CA ASP A 39 11.04 5.39 2.20
C ASP A 39 11.26 6.81 2.67
N LYS A 40 11.51 7.72 1.73
CA LYS A 40 11.78 9.12 2.05
C LYS A 40 10.58 9.76 2.75
N ASP A 41 9.39 9.56 2.24
CA ASP A 41 8.20 10.15 2.81
C ASP A 41 7.83 9.52 4.14
N ALA A 42 7.99 8.20 4.26
CA ALA A 42 7.73 7.50 5.51
C ALA A 42 8.67 7.99 6.62
N THR A 43 9.95 8.16 6.30
CA THR A 43 10.94 8.66 7.24
C THR A 43 10.58 10.08 7.69
N GLY A 44 10.01 10.87 6.79
CA GLY A 44 9.69 12.26 7.06
C GLY A 44 8.63 12.47 8.13
N TYR A 45 7.73 11.51 8.36
CA TYR A 45 6.68 11.72 9.35
C TYR A 45 6.58 10.64 10.42
N LYS A 46 7.29 9.53 10.26
CA LYS A 46 7.32 8.51 11.30
C LYS A 46 8.75 8.13 11.62
N ARG A 47 9.26 7.16 10.89
CA ARG A 47 10.62 6.68 11.03
C ARG A 47 10.99 5.93 9.75
N GLU A 48 12.26 5.65 9.61
CA GLU A 48 12.71 4.87 8.47
C GLU A 48 12.07 3.48 8.50
N PRO A 49 11.43 3.04 7.41
CA PRO A 49 10.86 1.70 7.37
C PRO A 49 11.90 0.61 7.55
N ILE A 50 11.50 -0.49 8.17
CA ILE A 50 12.37 -1.67 8.33
C ILE A 50 12.56 -2.34 6.97
N ILE A 51 11.48 -2.45 6.20
CA ILE A 51 11.52 -3.05 4.86
C ILE A 51 11.60 -1.92 3.85
N ASN A 52 12.58 -1.98 2.94
CA ASN A 52 12.74 -0.91 1.95
C ASN A 52 11.55 -0.85 0.99
N GLU A 53 11.42 0.28 0.31
CA GLU A 53 10.24 0.54 -0.52
C GLU A 53 10.08 -0.47 -1.65
N GLU A 54 11.18 -0.90 -2.29
CA GLU A 54 11.07 -1.86 -3.40
C GLU A 54 10.46 -3.17 -2.94
N ASP A 55 10.89 -3.66 -1.78
CA ASP A 55 10.34 -4.90 -1.23
C ASP A 55 8.90 -4.71 -0.78
N ARG A 56 8.58 -3.54 -0.22
CA ARG A 56 7.21 -3.26 0.19
C ARG A 56 6.28 -3.23 -1.02
N TYR A 57 6.72 -2.62 -2.14
CA TYR A 57 5.93 -2.63 -3.38
C TYR A 57 5.70 -4.06 -3.87
N GLU A 58 6.74 -4.89 -3.86
CA GLU A 58 6.62 -6.25 -4.36
C GLU A 58 5.69 -7.10 -3.50
N ILE A 59 5.76 -6.95 -2.18
CA ILE A 59 4.88 -7.69 -1.28
C ILE A 59 3.43 -7.34 -1.56
N ILE A 60 3.12 -6.05 -1.63
CA ILE A 60 1.74 -5.61 -1.87
C ILE A 60 1.27 -6.05 -3.25
N ARG A 61 2.15 -5.96 -4.26
CA ARG A 61 1.80 -6.37 -5.61
C ARG A 61 1.42 -7.83 -5.70
N SER A 62 1.95 -8.67 -4.81
CA SER A 62 1.69 -10.10 -4.83
C SER A 62 0.37 -10.48 -4.14
N ILE A 63 -0.31 -9.55 -3.50
CA ILE A 63 -1.55 -9.82 -2.79
C ILE A 63 -2.69 -9.95 -3.79
N LYS A 64 -3.42 -11.06 -3.71
CA LYS A 64 -4.44 -11.36 -4.71
C LYS A 64 -5.60 -10.38 -4.76
N TYR A 65 -5.82 -9.61 -3.70
CA TYR A 65 -6.91 -8.64 -3.65
C TYR A 65 -6.54 -7.32 -4.30
N VAL A 66 -5.26 -7.09 -4.59
CA VAL A 66 -4.76 -5.81 -5.09
C VAL A 66 -4.67 -5.87 -6.60
N ASP A 67 -5.28 -4.90 -7.27
CA ASP A 67 -5.24 -4.84 -8.74
C ASP A 67 -4.03 -4.06 -9.23
N ILE A 68 -3.71 -2.93 -8.58
CA ILE A 68 -2.56 -2.12 -8.96
C ILE A 68 -1.88 -1.57 -7.71
N VAL A 69 -0.55 -1.55 -7.73
CA VAL A 69 0.27 -0.87 -6.73
C VAL A 69 0.85 0.39 -7.37
N THR A 70 0.76 1.51 -6.66
CA THR A 70 1.36 2.75 -7.12
C THR A 70 2.27 3.32 -6.03
N PRO A 71 3.53 3.62 -6.35
CA PRO A 71 4.41 4.31 -5.39
C PRO A 71 3.90 5.72 -5.14
N ILE A 72 4.01 6.17 -3.89
CA ILE A 72 3.59 7.53 -3.52
C ILE A 72 4.80 8.28 -3.01
N SER A 73 5.02 9.49 -3.54
CA SER A 73 6.05 10.39 -3.06
C SER A 73 5.42 11.79 -3.00
N THR A 74 4.95 12.17 -1.83
CA THR A 74 4.15 13.38 -1.68
C THR A 74 4.97 14.64 -1.61
N HIS A 75 6.27 14.52 -1.34
CA HIS A 75 7.14 15.69 -1.22
C HIS A 75 7.84 16.06 -2.50
N ALA A 76 7.84 15.18 -3.48
CA ALA A 76 8.68 15.35 -4.65
C ALA A 76 8.33 16.59 -5.46
N ASP A 77 7.09 17.01 -5.41
CA ASP A 77 6.60 18.07 -6.26
C ASP A 77 6.56 19.43 -5.59
N LEU A 78 6.99 19.48 -4.38
CA LEU A 78 6.93 20.72 -3.60
C LEU A 78 8.31 21.34 -3.43
#